data_f863c791cb3abb881e18daded81936ab
#
_entry.id   f863c791cb3abb881e18daded81936ab
#
_cell.length_a   1.000
_cell.length_b   1.000
_cell.length_c   1.000
_cell.angle_alpha   90.00
_cell.angle_beta   90.00
_cell.angle_gamma   90.00
#
_symmetry.space_group_name_H-M   'P 1'
#
loop_
_entity.id
_entity.type
_entity.pdbx_description
1 polymer ?
#
loop_
_entity_poly.entity_id
_entity_poly.type
_entity_poly.pdbx_seq_one_letter_code
_entity_poly.pdbx_strand_id
1 'polypeptide(L)'
;MTIDTPKPASNRSVILLVIVAALGYFVDLYDLVLFGVVRIPSLKSLGLEGDELTNVGLHLLNWQMAGMLVGGFAWGVLGDKRGRLSVLYGSILTYSLANLANAFVHDVETYALLRFIAGFGLAGELGAGITIVMESMPAKSRGWGTTVIATFGVLGGATAAAVTDHVGAGFKAGANFIDGIAGSQLAASAIANDSWRGSYVVGGLLGLLLLAARFSLSESEIFKQVRGQNHPRGSLIMLFSNLNRLKRLGSVVAVGLPIWFVAGILVPFCPEFGKHAGMLELPSPAKAIFWFYVGLTFGDLGSGLLSQGFKNRVVIIGVFIVATGSLIGLYFGAAPMTLDHFYGLIFGLGITCGYWALFMTSAAENFGTNLRATVTTAIPNLVRAAVIPMTLTFKALRDGGMQIDDAALALGGFTCLLAMLALIPLRETFGKTLDFVEE
;
A
#
# COMPACT_ATOMS: atom_id res chain seq x y z
N MET A 1 21.24 4.92 -39.38
CA MET A 1 20.32 5.86 -38.72
C MET A 1 20.77 6.02 -37.28
N THR A 2 21.52 7.06 -36.98
CA THR A 2 21.97 7.35 -35.60
C THR A 2 20.74 7.77 -34.81
N ILE A 3 20.39 6.97 -33.83
CA ILE A 3 19.32 7.31 -32.86
C ILE A 3 19.88 8.48 -32.05
N ASP A 4 19.32 9.67 -32.29
CA ASP A 4 19.60 10.84 -31.45
C ASP A 4 19.30 10.47 -30.00
N THR A 5 20.33 10.37 -29.17
CA THR A 5 20.17 10.13 -27.73
C THR A 5 19.44 11.36 -27.15
N PRO A 6 18.30 11.17 -26.47
CA PRO A 6 17.54 12.29 -25.92
C PRO A 6 18.42 13.11 -24.99
N LYS A 7 18.36 14.44 -25.09
CA LYS A 7 19.04 15.34 -24.13
C LYS A 7 18.60 14.95 -22.72
N PRO A 8 19.54 14.71 -21.81
CA PRO A 8 19.20 14.39 -20.43
C PRO A 8 18.35 15.53 -19.86
N ALA A 9 17.23 15.17 -19.20
CA ALA A 9 16.41 16.14 -18.48
C ALA A 9 17.27 16.93 -17.51
N SER A 10 16.97 18.22 -17.30
CA SER A 10 17.75 19.02 -16.35
C SER A 10 17.68 18.39 -14.96
N ASN A 11 18.77 18.49 -14.20
CA ASN A 11 18.78 17.95 -12.83
C ASN A 11 17.62 18.47 -11.97
N ARG A 12 17.19 19.72 -12.17
CA ARG A 12 16.01 20.30 -11.48
C ARG A 12 14.71 19.60 -11.84
N SER A 13 14.50 19.27 -13.12
CA SER A 13 13.30 18.56 -13.57
C SER A 13 13.23 17.14 -13.02
N VAL A 14 14.38 16.45 -12.92
CA VAL A 14 14.45 15.10 -12.34
C VAL A 14 14.18 15.12 -10.84
N ILE A 15 14.75 16.06 -10.10
CA ILE A 15 14.51 16.21 -8.67
C ILE A 15 13.03 16.51 -8.40
N LEU A 16 12.44 17.45 -9.13
CA LEU A 16 11.01 17.77 -9.00
C LEU A 16 10.13 16.55 -9.28
N LEU A 17 10.45 15.76 -10.30
CA LEU A 17 9.74 14.55 -10.64
C LEU A 17 9.79 13.51 -9.50
N VAL A 18 10.97 13.30 -8.90
CA VAL A 18 11.14 12.38 -7.77
C VAL A 18 10.36 12.86 -6.55
N ILE A 19 10.41 14.16 -6.24
CA ILE A 19 9.66 14.76 -5.12
C ILE A 19 8.15 14.57 -5.32
N VAL A 20 7.62 14.91 -6.49
CA VAL A 20 6.18 14.79 -6.77
C VAL A 20 5.73 13.32 -6.79
N ALA A 21 6.57 12.41 -7.27
CA ALA A 21 6.28 10.97 -7.22
C ALA A 21 6.31 10.44 -5.77
N ALA A 22 7.26 10.90 -4.96
CA ALA A 22 7.36 10.55 -3.53
C ALA A 22 6.17 11.08 -2.72
N LEU A 23 5.76 12.34 -2.97
CA LEU A 23 4.54 12.91 -2.39
C LEU A 23 3.29 12.15 -2.84
N GLY A 24 3.25 11.69 -4.10
CA GLY A 24 2.17 10.86 -4.60
C GLY A 24 2.04 9.57 -3.82
N TYR A 25 3.12 8.84 -3.67
CA TYR A 25 3.10 7.59 -2.90
C TYR A 25 2.84 7.82 -1.41
N PHE A 26 3.26 8.96 -0.87
CA PHE A 26 2.94 9.37 0.50
C PHE A 26 1.42 9.53 0.70
N VAL A 27 0.74 10.25 -0.18
CA VAL A 27 -0.72 10.43 -0.13
C VAL A 27 -1.45 9.11 -0.38
N ASP A 28 -0.94 8.29 -1.31
CA ASP A 28 -1.45 6.94 -1.58
C ASP A 28 -1.43 6.06 -0.33
N LEU A 29 -0.31 6.03 0.39
CA LEU A 29 -0.17 5.25 1.64
C LEU A 29 -0.99 5.85 2.79
N TYR A 30 -1.12 7.18 2.86
CA TYR A 30 -2.02 7.84 3.79
C TYR A 30 -3.44 7.29 3.63
N ASP A 31 -3.98 7.36 2.41
CA ASP A 31 -5.36 6.95 2.12
C ASP A 31 -5.58 5.44 2.22
N LEU A 32 -4.58 4.65 1.82
CA LEU A 32 -4.64 3.19 1.86
C LEU A 32 -4.86 2.66 3.28
N VAL A 33 -4.14 3.23 4.26
CA VAL A 33 -4.18 2.77 5.65
C VAL A 33 -5.20 3.51 6.50
N LEU A 34 -5.71 4.63 6.01
CA LEU A 34 -6.64 5.50 6.74
C LEU A 34 -7.85 4.71 7.30
N PHE A 35 -8.42 3.81 6.50
CA PHE A 35 -9.52 2.98 6.98
C PHE A 35 -9.12 2.12 8.19
N GLY A 36 -7.93 1.53 8.21
CA GLY A 36 -7.42 0.78 9.36
C GLY A 36 -7.36 1.63 10.64
N VAL A 37 -6.99 2.90 10.50
CA VAL A 37 -6.92 3.87 11.61
C VAL A 37 -8.32 4.24 12.13
N VAL A 38 -9.24 4.54 11.21
CA VAL A 38 -10.59 5.06 11.57
C VAL A 38 -11.66 3.96 11.65
N ARG A 39 -11.32 2.70 11.40
CA ARG A 39 -12.26 1.57 11.35
C ARG A 39 -13.18 1.51 12.57
N ILE A 40 -12.61 1.49 13.77
CA ILE A 40 -13.38 1.36 15.00
C ILE A 40 -14.29 2.57 15.23
N PRO A 41 -13.80 3.82 15.23
CA PRO A 41 -14.70 4.97 15.45
C PRO A 41 -15.74 5.11 14.35
N SER A 42 -15.41 4.83 13.09
CA SER A 42 -16.40 4.95 11.99
C SER A 42 -17.51 3.90 12.10
N LEU A 43 -17.17 2.64 12.40
CA LEU A 43 -18.16 1.58 12.52
C LEU A 43 -19.01 1.71 13.78
N LYS A 44 -18.44 2.19 14.90
CA LYS A 44 -19.21 2.52 16.10
C LYS A 44 -20.21 3.64 15.85
N SER A 45 -19.86 4.66 15.08
CA SER A 45 -20.79 5.75 14.75
C SER A 45 -21.94 5.29 13.84
N LEU A 46 -21.78 4.15 13.14
CA LEU A 46 -22.83 3.47 12.38
C LEU A 46 -23.63 2.47 13.25
N GLY A 47 -23.38 2.41 14.56
CA GLY A 47 -24.13 1.55 15.49
C GLY A 47 -23.63 0.11 15.60
N LEU A 48 -22.42 -0.20 15.10
CA LEU A 48 -21.86 -1.54 15.11
C LEU A 48 -20.97 -1.78 16.34
N GLU A 49 -21.07 -2.96 16.94
CA GLU A 49 -20.31 -3.35 18.12
C GLU A 49 -19.85 -4.83 18.07
N GLY A 50 -18.88 -5.18 18.90
CA GLY A 50 -18.43 -6.56 19.11
C GLY A 50 -17.97 -7.27 17.81
N ASP A 51 -18.42 -8.50 17.63
CA ASP A 51 -18.03 -9.33 16.47
C ASP A 51 -18.59 -8.80 15.15
N GLU A 52 -19.73 -8.12 15.17
CA GLU A 52 -20.31 -7.50 13.99
C GLU A 52 -19.39 -6.38 13.45
N LEU A 53 -18.87 -5.52 14.34
CA LEU A 53 -17.89 -4.48 13.99
C LEU A 53 -16.65 -5.10 13.32
N THR A 54 -16.15 -6.21 13.86
CA THR A 54 -14.99 -6.91 13.29
C THR A 54 -15.29 -7.48 11.92
N ASN A 55 -16.44 -8.15 11.75
CA ASN A 55 -16.85 -8.77 10.49
C ASN A 55 -17.11 -7.71 9.39
N VAL A 56 -17.79 -6.62 9.72
CA VAL A 56 -18.03 -5.50 8.79
C VAL A 56 -16.70 -4.80 8.47
N GLY A 57 -15.81 -4.66 9.44
CA GLY A 57 -14.47 -4.13 9.20
C GLY A 57 -13.66 -4.93 8.18
N LEU A 58 -13.67 -6.26 8.30
CA LEU A 58 -13.06 -7.16 7.30
C LEU A 58 -13.75 -7.04 5.93
N HIS A 59 -15.07 -6.93 5.90
CA HIS A 59 -15.84 -6.75 4.68
C HIS A 59 -15.48 -5.47 3.94
N LEU A 60 -15.42 -4.33 4.62
CA LEU A 60 -15.04 -3.04 4.03
C LEU A 60 -13.59 -3.04 3.54
N LEU A 61 -12.66 -3.68 4.28
CA LEU A 61 -11.29 -3.88 3.85
C LEU A 61 -11.23 -4.68 2.54
N ASN A 62 -12.01 -5.77 2.45
CA ASN A 62 -12.07 -6.60 1.25
C ASN A 62 -12.61 -5.83 0.05
N TRP A 63 -13.61 -4.96 0.22
CA TRP A 63 -14.10 -4.09 -0.87
C TRP A 63 -13.03 -3.12 -1.36
N GLN A 64 -12.26 -2.52 -0.46
CA GLN A 64 -11.13 -1.67 -0.84
C GLN A 64 -10.08 -2.46 -1.62
N MET A 65 -9.70 -3.66 -1.16
CA MET A 65 -8.73 -4.51 -1.85
C MET A 65 -9.24 -5.02 -3.20
N ALA A 66 -10.53 -5.31 -3.32
CA ALA A 66 -11.17 -5.67 -4.59
C ALA A 66 -11.13 -4.50 -5.58
N GLY A 67 -11.41 -3.27 -5.10
CA GLY A 67 -11.24 -2.06 -5.88
C GLY A 67 -9.80 -1.90 -6.40
N MET A 68 -8.80 -2.13 -5.54
CA MET A 68 -7.39 -2.08 -5.94
C MET A 68 -7.02 -3.14 -6.98
N LEU A 69 -7.57 -4.34 -6.87
CA LEU A 69 -7.35 -5.41 -7.85
C LEU A 69 -7.87 -5.00 -9.23
N VAL A 70 -9.13 -4.59 -9.28
CA VAL A 70 -9.78 -4.16 -10.55
C VAL A 70 -9.12 -2.91 -11.10
N GLY A 71 -8.83 -1.94 -10.24
CA GLY A 71 -8.14 -0.70 -10.59
C GLY A 71 -6.74 -0.94 -11.13
N GLY A 72 -5.97 -1.86 -10.53
CA GLY A 72 -4.62 -2.22 -10.99
C GLY A 72 -4.61 -2.70 -12.45
N PHE A 73 -5.57 -3.51 -12.84
CA PHE A 73 -5.73 -3.94 -14.23
C PHE A 73 -6.23 -2.80 -15.13
N ALA A 74 -7.24 -2.05 -14.71
CA ALA A 74 -7.81 -0.97 -15.50
C ALA A 74 -6.79 0.15 -15.77
N TRP A 75 -6.11 0.64 -14.74
CA TRP A 75 -5.09 1.67 -14.85
C TRP A 75 -3.84 1.19 -15.59
N GLY A 76 -3.44 -0.09 -15.42
CA GLY A 76 -2.35 -0.67 -16.19
C GLY A 76 -2.61 -0.60 -17.69
N VAL A 77 -3.78 -1.08 -18.14
CA VAL A 77 -4.19 -1.02 -19.56
C VAL A 77 -4.32 0.42 -20.05
N LEU A 78 -4.88 1.31 -19.22
CA LEU A 78 -5.05 2.72 -19.59
C LEU A 78 -3.70 3.44 -19.73
N GLY A 79 -2.75 3.14 -18.83
CA GLY A 79 -1.39 3.71 -18.86
C GLY A 79 -0.61 3.34 -20.11
N ASP A 80 -0.79 2.11 -20.59
CA ASP A 80 -0.16 1.66 -21.82
C ASP A 80 -0.81 2.30 -23.07
N LYS A 81 -2.11 2.58 -23.04
CA LYS A 81 -2.85 3.17 -24.16
C LYS A 81 -2.79 4.69 -24.21
N ARG A 82 -2.94 5.37 -23.06
CA ARG A 82 -3.11 6.84 -22.97
C ARG A 82 -1.94 7.59 -22.34
N GLY A 83 -0.96 6.86 -21.79
CA GLY A 83 0.21 7.46 -21.12
C GLY A 83 0.09 7.44 -19.59
N ARG A 84 1.25 7.55 -18.93
CA ARG A 84 1.37 7.43 -17.45
C ARG A 84 0.70 8.59 -16.73
N LEU A 85 0.79 9.81 -17.28
CA LEU A 85 0.17 10.99 -16.67
C LEU A 85 -1.36 10.91 -16.64
N SER A 86 -1.98 10.35 -17.69
CA SER A 86 -3.44 10.19 -17.73
C SER A 86 -3.93 9.26 -16.63
N VAL A 87 -3.15 8.20 -16.31
CA VAL A 87 -3.42 7.31 -15.18
C VAL A 87 -3.30 8.06 -13.86
N LEU A 88 -2.21 8.81 -13.66
CA LEU A 88 -1.99 9.57 -12.43
C LEU A 88 -3.12 10.57 -12.18
N TYR A 89 -3.56 11.32 -13.19
CA TYR A 89 -4.67 12.27 -13.02
C TYR A 89 -6.00 11.57 -12.72
N GLY A 90 -6.32 10.51 -13.47
CA GLY A 90 -7.56 9.77 -13.28
C GLY A 90 -7.62 9.06 -11.94
N SER A 91 -6.54 8.41 -11.53
CA SER A 91 -6.45 7.68 -10.27
C SER A 91 -6.58 8.62 -9.06
N ILE A 92 -5.81 9.73 -9.05
CA ILE A 92 -5.86 10.71 -7.96
C ILE A 92 -7.25 11.31 -7.83
N LEU A 93 -7.84 11.75 -8.94
CA LEU A 93 -9.19 12.32 -8.91
C LEU A 93 -10.21 11.33 -8.35
N THR A 94 -10.13 10.06 -8.78
CA THR A 94 -11.06 9.01 -8.35
C THR A 94 -10.97 8.76 -6.85
N TYR A 95 -9.78 8.52 -6.29
CA TYR A 95 -9.68 8.23 -4.86
C TYR A 95 -9.93 9.47 -4.01
N SER A 96 -9.52 10.65 -4.45
CA SER A 96 -9.75 11.89 -3.70
C SER A 96 -11.23 12.19 -3.55
N LEU A 97 -12.01 12.07 -4.63
CA LEU A 97 -13.46 12.25 -4.58
C LEU A 97 -14.15 11.16 -3.75
N ALA A 98 -13.71 9.91 -3.87
CA ALA A 98 -14.23 8.82 -3.06
C ALA A 98 -13.95 9.03 -1.57
N ASN A 99 -12.77 9.53 -1.18
CA ASN A 99 -12.45 9.85 0.20
C ASN A 99 -13.28 11.00 0.73
N LEU A 100 -13.44 12.09 -0.03
CA LEU A 100 -14.35 13.16 0.35
C LEU A 100 -15.78 12.63 0.57
N ALA A 101 -16.28 11.77 -0.31
CA ALA A 101 -17.59 11.14 -0.18
C ALA A 101 -17.67 10.22 1.06
N ASN A 102 -16.59 9.50 1.40
CA ASN A 102 -16.54 8.66 2.62
C ASN A 102 -16.75 9.46 3.91
N ALA A 103 -16.44 10.77 3.93
CA ALA A 103 -16.73 11.61 5.08
C ALA A 103 -18.24 11.78 5.36
N PHE A 104 -19.10 11.46 4.40
CA PHE A 104 -20.56 11.67 4.48
C PHE A 104 -21.37 10.38 4.48
N VAL A 105 -20.75 9.21 4.69
CA VAL A 105 -21.48 7.93 4.74
C VAL A 105 -22.30 7.81 6.01
N HIS A 106 -23.47 7.16 5.87
CA HIS A 106 -24.40 6.91 6.97
C HIS A 106 -24.81 5.42 7.06
N ASP A 107 -24.35 4.58 6.13
CA ASP A 107 -24.66 3.16 6.07
C ASP A 107 -23.45 2.35 5.55
N VAL A 108 -23.45 1.05 5.86
CA VAL A 108 -22.35 0.14 5.53
C VAL A 108 -22.23 -0.10 4.03
N GLU A 109 -23.35 -0.16 3.29
CA GLU A 109 -23.34 -0.49 1.85
C GLU A 109 -22.69 0.64 1.04
N THR A 110 -23.12 1.89 1.30
CA THR A 110 -22.52 3.08 0.69
C THR A 110 -21.04 3.18 1.06
N TYR A 111 -20.69 2.87 2.32
CA TYR A 111 -19.30 2.87 2.76
C TYR A 111 -18.48 1.83 1.97
N ALA A 112 -18.99 0.60 1.80
CA ALA A 112 -18.33 -0.46 1.04
C ALA A 112 -18.11 -0.04 -0.43
N LEU A 113 -19.14 0.51 -1.08
CA LEU A 113 -19.02 1.00 -2.45
C LEU A 113 -17.95 2.09 -2.58
N LEU A 114 -17.94 3.06 -1.68
CA LEU A 114 -16.96 4.13 -1.71
C LEU A 114 -15.54 3.63 -1.37
N ARG A 115 -15.39 2.62 -0.51
CA ARG A 115 -14.11 1.92 -0.29
C ARG A 115 -13.61 1.22 -1.53
N PHE A 116 -14.51 0.57 -2.29
CA PHE A 116 -14.17 -0.02 -3.58
C PHE A 116 -13.67 1.06 -4.57
N ILE A 117 -14.41 2.17 -4.71
CA ILE A 117 -14.03 3.26 -5.62
C ILE A 117 -12.71 3.91 -5.21
N ALA A 118 -12.50 4.13 -3.91
CA ALA A 118 -11.22 4.63 -3.40
C ALA A 118 -10.07 3.66 -3.71
N GLY A 119 -10.25 2.35 -3.45
CA GLY A 119 -9.29 1.32 -3.79
C GLY A 119 -9.00 1.27 -5.30
N PHE A 120 -10.03 1.35 -6.14
CA PHE A 120 -9.87 1.43 -7.59
C PHE A 120 -8.99 2.63 -8.01
N GLY A 121 -9.22 3.79 -7.42
CA GLY A 121 -8.37 4.97 -7.65
C GLY A 121 -6.92 4.74 -7.22
N LEU A 122 -6.69 4.32 -5.97
CA LEU A 122 -5.35 4.14 -5.39
C LEU A 122 -4.45 3.19 -6.19
N ALA A 123 -5.03 2.22 -6.92
CA ALA A 123 -4.26 1.21 -7.65
C ALA A 123 -3.39 1.76 -8.78
N GLY A 124 -3.68 2.95 -9.31
CA GLY A 124 -2.96 3.54 -10.45
C GLY A 124 -1.69 4.31 -10.08
N GLU A 125 -1.56 4.73 -8.83
CA GLU A 125 -0.57 5.72 -8.40
C GLU A 125 0.86 5.19 -8.40
N LEU A 126 1.12 4.15 -7.61
CA LEU A 126 2.48 3.65 -7.37
C LEU A 126 3.17 3.20 -8.66
N GLY A 127 2.48 2.40 -9.49
CA GLY A 127 3.07 1.86 -10.70
C GLY A 127 3.41 2.93 -11.72
N ALA A 128 2.52 3.89 -11.94
CA ALA A 128 2.73 4.99 -12.87
C ALA A 128 3.85 5.93 -12.38
N GLY A 129 3.87 6.26 -11.07
CA GLY A 129 4.88 7.13 -10.48
C GLY A 129 6.30 6.54 -10.59
N ILE A 130 6.47 5.27 -10.19
CA ILE A 130 7.77 4.56 -10.31
C ILE A 130 8.21 4.50 -11.78
N THR A 131 7.29 4.17 -12.69
CA THR A 131 7.62 4.03 -14.12
C THR A 131 8.13 5.33 -14.70
N ILE A 132 7.45 6.47 -14.46
CA ILE A 132 7.89 7.79 -14.94
C ILE A 132 9.28 8.13 -14.42
N VAL A 133 9.56 7.90 -13.14
CA VAL A 133 10.87 8.19 -12.54
C VAL A 133 11.95 7.29 -13.14
N MET A 134 11.68 5.99 -13.29
CA MET A 134 12.64 5.06 -13.91
C MET A 134 12.95 5.39 -15.37
N GLU A 135 11.96 5.87 -16.14
CA GLU A 135 12.13 6.29 -17.52
C GLU A 135 12.87 7.63 -17.66
N SER A 136 12.77 8.48 -16.64
CA SER A 136 13.35 9.84 -16.67
C SER A 136 14.75 9.94 -16.07
N MET A 137 15.19 8.91 -15.31
CA MET A 137 16.48 8.92 -14.62
C MET A 137 17.55 8.08 -15.32
N PRO A 138 18.84 8.51 -15.28
CA PRO A 138 19.97 7.71 -15.75
C PRO A 138 20.04 6.36 -14.99
N ALA A 139 20.47 5.30 -15.69
CA ALA A 139 20.51 3.93 -15.15
C ALA A 139 21.26 3.82 -13.80
N LYS A 140 22.34 4.59 -13.63
CA LYS A 140 23.16 4.61 -12.39
C LYS A 140 22.42 5.20 -11.18
N SER A 141 21.44 6.08 -11.37
CA SER A 141 20.74 6.79 -10.29
C SER A 141 19.29 6.35 -10.08
N ARG A 142 18.73 5.50 -10.95
CA ARG A 142 17.35 4.99 -10.86
C ARG A 142 17.04 4.33 -9.51
N GLY A 143 17.97 3.54 -8.98
CA GLY A 143 17.82 2.90 -7.68
C GLY A 143 17.62 3.88 -6.53
N TRP A 144 18.34 5.01 -6.54
CA TRP A 144 18.15 6.07 -5.54
C TRP A 144 16.78 6.72 -5.65
N GLY A 145 16.30 7.01 -6.88
CA GLY A 145 14.98 7.59 -7.09
C GLY A 145 13.86 6.69 -6.57
N THR A 146 13.91 5.40 -6.86
CA THR A 146 12.92 4.43 -6.37
C THR A 146 12.98 4.23 -4.86
N THR A 147 14.18 4.22 -4.26
CA THR A 147 14.35 4.14 -2.80
C THR A 147 13.76 5.37 -2.11
N VAL A 148 14.02 6.58 -2.61
CA VAL A 148 13.45 7.82 -2.04
C VAL A 148 11.92 7.79 -2.10
N ILE A 149 11.34 7.39 -3.25
CA ILE A 149 9.88 7.28 -3.39
C ILE A 149 9.33 6.28 -2.39
N ALA A 150 9.90 5.09 -2.30
CA ALA A 150 9.40 4.04 -1.42
C ALA A 150 9.50 4.45 0.05
N THR A 151 10.67 4.90 0.50
CA THR A 151 10.92 5.27 1.90
C THR A 151 10.07 6.47 2.34
N PHE A 152 10.02 7.53 1.53
CA PHE A 152 9.22 8.71 1.86
C PHE A 152 7.73 8.41 1.78
N GLY A 153 7.30 7.60 0.79
CA GLY A 153 5.91 7.21 0.63
C GLY A 153 5.37 6.44 1.84
N VAL A 154 6.15 5.52 2.39
CA VAL A 154 5.77 4.71 3.56
C VAL A 154 5.46 5.58 4.79
N LEU A 155 6.08 6.75 4.95
CA LEU A 155 5.76 7.72 6.01
C LEU A 155 4.33 8.25 5.93
N GLY A 156 3.67 8.19 4.77
CA GLY A 156 2.25 8.52 4.60
C GLY A 156 1.36 7.71 5.54
N GLY A 157 1.65 6.42 5.70
CA GLY A 157 0.90 5.55 6.62
C GLY A 157 1.07 5.95 8.09
N ALA A 158 2.29 6.30 8.52
CA ALA A 158 2.53 6.82 9.87
C ALA A 158 1.82 8.17 10.08
N THR A 159 1.83 9.03 9.05
CA THR A 159 1.17 10.34 9.10
C THR A 159 -0.36 10.20 9.19
N ALA A 160 -0.98 9.25 8.48
CA ALA A 160 -2.42 8.98 8.59
C ALA A 160 -2.82 8.67 10.04
N ALA A 161 -2.01 7.86 10.72
CA ALA A 161 -2.25 7.51 12.11
C ALA A 161 -2.06 8.71 13.06
N ALA A 162 -0.96 9.47 12.90
CA ALA A 162 -0.65 10.62 13.73
C ALA A 162 -1.65 11.78 13.55
N VAL A 163 -2.09 12.03 12.32
CA VAL A 163 -3.01 13.13 11.99
C VAL A 163 -4.40 12.86 12.52
N THR A 164 -4.90 11.62 12.49
CA THR A 164 -6.26 11.28 12.89
C THR A 164 -6.55 11.70 14.34
N ASP A 165 -5.59 11.50 15.25
CA ASP A 165 -5.76 11.90 16.66
C ASP A 165 -5.84 13.43 16.85
N HIS A 166 -5.16 14.22 16.00
CA HIS A 166 -5.06 15.68 16.11
C HIS A 166 -6.14 16.40 15.29
N VAL A 167 -6.55 15.84 14.15
CA VAL A 167 -7.54 16.42 13.24
C VAL A 167 -8.90 16.53 13.91
N GLY A 168 -9.27 15.57 14.78
CA GLY A 168 -10.51 15.64 15.54
C GLY A 168 -10.67 16.91 16.38
N ALA A 169 -9.60 17.36 17.03
CA ALA A 169 -9.59 18.59 17.82
C ALA A 169 -9.63 19.84 16.92
N GLY A 170 -8.83 19.83 15.84
CA GLY A 170 -8.78 20.93 14.86
C GLY A 170 -10.08 21.11 14.08
N PHE A 171 -10.73 20.00 13.70
CA PHE A 171 -12.03 20.06 13.03
C PHE A 171 -13.14 20.55 13.93
N LYS A 172 -13.16 20.19 15.22
CA LYS A 172 -14.11 20.79 16.18
C LYS A 172 -13.96 22.31 16.27
N ALA A 173 -12.71 22.79 16.33
CA ALA A 173 -12.42 24.23 16.38
C ALA A 173 -12.82 24.92 15.05
N GLY A 174 -12.50 24.32 13.90
CA GLY A 174 -12.85 24.84 12.58
C GLY A 174 -14.36 24.80 12.30
N ALA A 175 -15.05 23.73 12.71
CA ALA A 175 -16.50 23.61 12.61
C ALA A 175 -17.21 24.66 13.43
N ASN A 176 -16.79 24.90 14.67
CA ASN A 176 -17.33 25.97 15.50
C ASN A 176 -17.10 27.36 14.88
N PHE A 177 -16.00 27.57 14.18
CA PHE A 177 -15.72 28.82 13.46
C PHE A 177 -16.64 29.00 12.24
N ILE A 178 -16.88 27.94 11.46
CA ILE A 178 -17.76 27.95 10.29
C ILE A 178 -19.24 28.12 10.73
N ASP A 179 -19.67 27.44 11.79
CA ASP A 179 -21.01 27.59 12.37
C ASP A 179 -21.26 29.03 12.88
N GLY A 180 -20.21 29.67 13.42
CA GLY A 180 -20.25 31.08 13.83
C GLY A 180 -20.41 32.06 12.65
N ILE A 181 -19.93 31.71 11.46
CA ILE A 181 -20.06 32.56 10.25
C ILE A 181 -21.34 32.25 9.46
N ALA A 182 -21.71 30.99 9.34
CA ALA A 182 -22.76 30.52 8.42
C ALA A 182 -24.15 30.46 9.06
N GLY A 183 -24.27 30.52 10.37
CA GLY A 183 -25.56 30.46 11.12
C GLY A 183 -26.33 29.14 10.91
N SER A 184 -25.69 28.09 10.37
CA SER A 184 -26.34 26.83 10.08
C SER A 184 -25.55 25.65 10.68
N GLN A 185 -26.18 24.93 11.60
CA GLN A 185 -25.58 23.80 12.33
C GLN A 185 -25.53 22.47 11.55
N LEU A 186 -25.81 22.44 10.24
CA LEU A 186 -26.15 21.17 9.57
C LEU A 186 -25.00 20.33 9.04
N ALA A 187 -23.90 20.90 8.57
CA ALA A 187 -22.80 20.13 7.98
C ALA A 187 -21.58 20.03 8.91
N ALA A 188 -21.28 21.09 9.62
CA ALA A 188 -20.11 21.16 10.48
C ALA A 188 -20.31 20.38 11.78
N SER A 189 -21.54 20.32 12.35
CA SER A 189 -21.83 19.54 13.55
C SER A 189 -21.71 18.02 13.34
N ALA A 190 -22.12 17.51 12.18
CA ALA A 190 -21.99 16.09 11.87
C ALA A 190 -20.52 15.67 11.73
N ILE A 191 -19.69 16.51 11.09
CA ILE A 191 -18.24 16.25 10.93
C ILE A 191 -17.49 16.48 12.25
N ALA A 192 -17.91 17.46 13.07
CA ALA A 192 -17.25 17.79 14.33
C ALA A 192 -17.48 16.77 15.44
N ASN A 193 -18.61 16.07 15.41
CA ASN A 193 -18.91 15.02 16.39
C ASN A 193 -18.18 13.71 16.08
N ASP A 194 -17.85 13.46 14.79
CA ASP A 194 -17.18 12.25 14.31
C ASP A 194 -15.81 12.60 13.72
N SER A 195 -14.77 12.64 14.54
CA SER A 195 -13.39 13.02 14.12
C SER A 195 -12.84 12.19 12.95
N TRP A 196 -13.30 10.94 12.77
CA TRP A 196 -12.90 10.06 11.68
C TRP A 196 -13.32 10.61 10.29
N ARG A 197 -14.44 11.34 10.21
CA ARG A 197 -14.91 11.98 8.97
C ARG A 197 -13.92 13.05 8.50
N GLY A 198 -13.38 13.82 9.45
CA GLY A 198 -12.34 14.82 9.16
C GLY A 198 -11.08 14.23 8.55
N SER A 199 -10.69 13.02 8.97
CA SER A 199 -9.51 12.34 8.40
C SER A 199 -9.70 11.99 6.91
N TYR A 200 -10.92 11.61 6.50
CA TYR A 200 -11.24 11.41 5.09
C TYR A 200 -11.25 12.71 4.28
N VAL A 201 -11.74 13.80 4.86
CA VAL A 201 -11.68 15.13 4.21
C VAL A 201 -10.22 15.53 3.98
N VAL A 202 -9.35 15.35 4.99
CA VAL A 202 -7.92 15.64 4.85
C VAL A 202 -7.30 14.81 3.74
N GLY A 203 -7.52 13.47 3.71
CA GLY A 203 -7.02 12.59 2.65
C GLY A 203 -7.48 13.04 1.25
N GLY A 204 -8.77 13.31 1.09
CA GLY A 204 -9.30 13.79 -0.19
C GLY A 204 -8.71 15.13 -0.62
N LEU A 205 -8.52 16.08 0.31
CA LEU A 205 -7.91 17.38 0.02
C LEU A 205 -6.42 17.24 -0.32
N LEU A 206 -5.67 16.39 0.40
CA LEU A 206 -4.26 16.10 0.08
C LEU A 206 -4.14 15.53 -1.33
N GLY A 207 -5.03 14.62 -1.73
CA GLY A 207 -5.06 14.09 -3.08
C GLY A 207 -5.35 15.16 -4.14
N LEU A 208 -6.32 16.05 -3.91
CA LEU A 208 -6.61 17.17 -4.85
C LEU A 208 -5.44 18.17 -4.93
N LEU A 209 -4.76 18.46 -3.82
CA LEU A 209 -3.55 19.29 -3.82
C LEU A 209 -2.41 18.63 -4.60
N LEU A 210 -2.23 17.31 -4.44
CA LEU A 210 -1.29 16.54 -5.23
C LEU A 210 -1.64 16.58 -6.73
N LEU A 211 -2.92 16.44 -7.07
CA LEU A 211 -3.39 16.56 -8.46
C LEU A 211 -3.01 17.92 -9.05
N ALA A 212 -3.25 19.01 -8.31
CA ALA A 212 -2.86 20.35 -8.72
C ALA A 212 -1.34 20.48 -8.92
N ALA A 213 -0.52 19.94 -8.01
CA ALA A 213 0.93 19.95 -8.14
C ALA A 213 1.43 19.18 -9.38
N ARG A 214 0.69 18.16 -9.83
CA ARG A 214 1.05 17.34 -10.99
C ARG A 214 0.76 17.99 -12.35
N PHE A 215 -0.04 19.02 -12.43
CA PHE A 215 -0.21 19.77 -13.68
C PHE A 215 1.09 20.38 -14.22
N SER A 216 2.12 20.52 -13.37
CA SER A 216 3.45 20.96 -13.78
C SER A 216 4.33 19.88 -14.41
N LEU A 217 3.92 18.60 -14.37
CA LEU A 217 4.70 17.48 -14.91
C LEU A 217 4.41 17.29 -16.40
N SER A 218 5.45 16.89 -17.14
CA SER A 218 5.33 16.48 -18.54
C SER A 218 5.44 14.97 -18.69
N GLU A 219 4.80 14.42 -19.73
CA GLU A 219 4.92 13.00 -20.09
C GLU A 219 6.37 12.65 -20.44
N SER A 220 6.82 11.42 -20.10
CA SER A 220 8.20 11.01 -20.34
C SER A 220 8.53 11.01 -21.84
N GLU A 221 9.72 11.49 -22.20
CA GLU A 221 10.17 11.52 -23.60
C GLU A 221 10.28 10.10 -24.18
N ILE A 222 10.64 9.13 -23.37
CA ILE A 222 10.68 7.71 -23.76
C ILE A 222 9.29 7.25 -24.19
N PHE A 223 8.24 7.60 -23.42
CA PHE A 223 6.87 7.24 -23.79
C PHE A 223 6.44 7.91 -25.10
N LYS A 224 6.77 9.19 -25.30
CA LYS A 224 6.45 9.93 -26.55
C LYS A 224 7.12 9.29 -27.77
N GLN A 225 8.41 8.96 -27.68
CA GLN A 225 9.16 8.34 -28.78
C GLN A 225 8.64 6.94 -29.10
N VAL A 226 8.28 6.19 -28.08
CA VAL A 226 7.87 4.81 -28.21
C VAL A 226 6.41 4.69 -28.65
N ARG A 227 5.57 5.72 -28.45
CA ARG A 227 4.17 5.76 -28.94
C ARG A 227 4.03 5.59 -30.45
N GLY A 228 5.07 5.93 -31.23
CA GLY A 228 5.12 5.77 -32.68
C GLY A 228 5.52 4.39 -33.18
N GLN A 229 5.90 3.44 -32.32
CA GLN A 229 6.35 2.11 -32.75
C GLN A 229 5.26 1.05 -32.48
N ASN A 230 4.97 0.22 -33.49
CA ASN A 230 3.94 -0.82 -33.47
C ASN A 230 4.37 -2.10 -32.70
N HIS A 231 4.89 -1.98 -31.48
CA HIS A 231 5.17 -3.17 -30.66
C HIS A 231 4.04 -3.44 -29.68
N PRO A 232 3.59 -4.71 -29.50
CA PRO A 232 2.62 -5.07 -28.47
C PRO A 232 3.23 -4.80 -27.10
N ARG A 233 2.62 -3.87 -26.37
CA ARG A 233 3.08 -3.43 -25.04
C ARG A 233 2.07 -3.75 -23.99
N GLY A 234 2.58 -4.03 -22.77
CA GLY A 234 1.77 -4.07 -21.58
C GLY A 234 0.58 -5.02 -21.67
N SER A 235 0.73 -6.12 -22.38
CA SER A 235 -0.33 -7.09 -22.48
C SER A 235 -0.42 -7.87 -21.16
N LEU A 236 -1.39 -7.51 -20.31
CA LEU A 236 -1.75 -8.36 -19.15
C LEU A 236 -2.00 -9.79 -19.61
N ILE A 237 -2.59 -9.98 -20.80
CA ILE A 237 -2.80 -11.30 -21.42
C ILE A 237 -1.46 -12.04 -21.54
N MET A 238 -0.40 -11.35 -21.95
CA MET A 238 0.93 -11.92 -22.08
C MET A 238 1.51 -12.39 -20.73
N LEU A 239 1.16 -11.72 -19.62
CA LEU A 239 1.56 -12.11 -18.27
C LEU A 239 0.91 -13.44 -17.84
N PHE A 240 -0.32 -13.68 -18.26
CA PHE A 240 -1.10 -14.88 -17.92
C PHE A 240 -1.05 -15.98 -18.98
N SER A 241 -0.51 -15.74 -20.16
CA SER A 241 -0.54 -16.68 -21.30
C SER A 241 0.48 -17.83 -21.20
N ASN A 242 1.48 -17.72 -20.33
CA ASN A 242 2.55 -18.72 -20.19
C ASN A 242 2.62 -19.24 -18.76
N LEU A 243 2.55 -20.58 -18.58
CA LEU A 243 2.55 -21.22 -17.26
C LEU A 243 3.82 -20.89 -16.44
N ASN A 244 4.99 -20.75 -17.07
CA ASN A 244 6.24 -20.41 -16.39
C ASN A 244 6.20 -18.96 -15.89
N ARG A 245 5.62 -18.03 -16.67
CA ARG A 245 5.39 -16.66 -16.25
C ARG A 245 4.37 -16.59 -15.11
N LEU A 246 3.29 -17.36 -15.21
CA LEU A 246 2.27 -17.43 -14.17
C LEU A 246 2.84 -17.99 -12.86
N LYS A 247 3.65 -19.04 -12.91
CA LYS A 247 4.36 -19.57 -11.73
C LYS A 247 5.29 -18.52 -11.12
N ARG A 248 6.07 -17.80 -11.94
CA ARG A 248 6.96 -16.73 -11.49
C ARG A 248 6.17 -15.58 -10.86
N LEU A 249 5.06 -15.17 -11.48
CA LEU A 249 4.15 -14.17 -10.94
C LEU A 249 3.59 -14.62 -9.58
N GLY A 250 3.09 -15.85 -9.49
CA GLY A 250 2.59 -16.44 -8.25
C GLY A 250 3.64 -16.48 -7.15
N SER A 251 4.88 -16.86 -7.50
CA SER A 251 6.01 -16.84 -6.57
C SER A 251 6.31 -15.44 -6.05
N VAL A 252 6.36 -14.46 -6.95
CA VAL A 252 6.58 -13.06 -6.55
C VAL A 252 5.44 -12.56 -5.66
N VAL A 253 4.18 -12.83 -6.01
CA VAL A 253 3.04 -12.44 -5.17
C VAL A 253 3.14 -13.09 -3.79
N ALA A 254 3.46 -14.40 -3.72
CA ALA A 254 3.58 -15.13 -2.47
C ALA A 254 4.65 -14.54 -1.53
N VAL A 255 5.77 -14.05 -2.05
CA VAL A 255 6.82 -13.39 -1.26
C VAL A 255 6.31 -12.12 -0.56
N GLY A 256 5.35 -11.42 -1.13
CA GLY A 256 4.74 -10.22 -0.55
C GLY A 256 3.65 -10.49 0.52
N LEU A 257 3.15 -11.73 0.63
CA LEU A 257 2.01 -12.05 1.50
C LEU A 257 2.24 -11.74 2.99
N PRO A 258 3.42 -12.07 3.60
CA PRO A 258 3.63 -11.78 5.01
C PRO A 258 3.48 -10.30 5.36
N ILE A 259 3.94 -9.40 4.49
CA ILE A 259 3.82 -7.94 4.71
C ILE A 259 2.34 -7.57 4.83
N TRP A 260 1.49 -8.08 3.93
CA TRP A 260 0.08 -7.71 3.89
C TRP A 260 -0.77 -8.49 4.88
N PHE A 261 -0.33 -9.65 5.36
CA PHE A 261 -0.90 -10.28 6.56
C PHE A 261 -0.70 -9.37 7.79
N VAL A 262 0.52 -8.88 7.99
CA VAL A 262 0.82 -8.00 9.14
C VAL A 262 0.12 -6.65 9.00
N ALA A 263 0.30 -5.96 7.86
CA ALA A 263 -0.24 -4.62 7.62
C ALA A 263 -1.78 -4.59 7.48
N GLY A 264 -2.38 -5.63 6.89
CA GLY A 264 -3.81 -5.68 6.58
C GLY A 264 -4.66 -6.35 7.67
N ILE A 265 -4.11 -7.27 8.44
CA ILE A 265 -4.86 -8.03 9.44
C ILE A 265 -4.28 -7.80 10.84
N LEU A 266 -3.02 -8.16 11.06
CA LEU A 266 -2.47 -8.21 12.42
C LEU A 266 -2.46 -6.83 13.10
N VAL A 267 -2.00 -5.81 12.41
CA VAL A 267 -1.86 -4.45 12.95
C VAL A 267 -3.21 -3.72 13.08
N PRO A 268 -4.09 -3.67 12.06
CA PRO A 268 -5.37 -2.97 12.17
C PRO A 268 -6.38 -3.63 13.11
N PHE A 269 -6.26 -4.95 13.35
CA PHE A 269 -7.15 -5.71 14.23
C PHE A 269 -6.49 -6.02 15.59
N CYS A 270 -5.46 -5.28 15.97
CA CYS A 270 -4.73 -5.49 17.23
C CYS A 270 -5.60 -5.38 18.51
N PRO A 271 -6.69 -4.58 18.60
CA PRO A 271 -7.52 -4.57 19.79
C PRO A 271 -8.27 -5.90 20.00
N GLU A 272 -8.70 -6.55 18.93
CA GLU A 272 -9.38 -7.82 18.96
C GLU A 272 -8.44 -8.92 19.51
N PHE A 273 -7.19 -8.93 19.04
CA PHE A 273 -6.14 -9.84 19.55
C PHE A 273 -5.76 -9.49 20.98
N GLY A 274 -5.57 -8.21 21.32
CA GLY A 274 -5.26 -7.77 22.67
C GLY A 274 -6.34 -8.13 23.69
N LYS A 275 -7.61 -8.03 23.29
CA LYS A 275 -8.75 -8.46 24.13
C LYS A 275 -8.71 -9.98 24.40
N HIS A 276 -8.44 -10.78 23.38
CA HIS A 276 -8.36 -12.24 23.53
C HIS A 276 -7.14 -12.64 24.36
N ALA A 277 -5.99 -11.98 24.17
CA ALA A 277 -4.79 -12.20 24.97
C ALA A 277 -4.91 -11.72 26.43
N GLY A 278 -6.04 -11.13 26.84
CA GLY A 278 -6.28 -10.66 28.19
C GLY A 278 -5.45 -9.43 28.59
N MET A 279 -5.09 -8.57 27.64
CA MET A 279 -4.38 -7.32 27.94
C MET A 279 -5.27 -6.40 28.79
N LEU A 280 -4.69 -5.79 29.83
CA LEU A 280 -5.39 -4.85 30.72
C LEU A 280 -5.82 -3.58 29.98
N GLU A 281 -4.97 -3.10 29.10
CA GLU A 281 -5.24 -1.97 28.23
C GLU A 281 -5.19 -2.42 26.77
N LEU A 282 -6.25 -2.12 25.99
CA LEU A 282 -6.32 -2.54 24.61
C LEU A 282 -5.46 -1.62 23.72
N PRO A 283 -4.67 -2.20 22.78
CA PRO A 283 -3.87 -1.40 21.86
C PRO A 283 -4.76 -0.62 20.89
N SER A 284 -4.33 0.60 20.56
CA SER A 284 -4.98 1.44 19.55
C SER A 284 -4.50 1.06 18.15
N PRO A 285 -5.40 0.82 17.18
CA PRO A 285 -5.02 0.59 15.79
C PRO A 285 -4.20 1.75 15.21
N ALA A 286 -4.56 3.00 15.52
CA ALA A 286 -3.84 4.17 15.07
C ALA A 286 -2.37 4.15 15.54
N LYS A 287 -2.11 3.94 16.84
CA LYS A 287 -0.76 3.86 17.38
C LYS A 287 0.00 2.63 16.84
N ALA A 288 -0.67 1.50 16.67
CA ALA A 288 -0.07 0.30 16.09
C ALA A 288 0.35 0.54 14.62
N ILE A 289 -0.52 1.14 13.81
CA ILE A 289 -0.21 1.52 12.44
C ILE A 289 0.94 2.53 12.41
N PHE A 290 0.94 3.53 13.28
CA PHE A 290 2.04 4.49 13.38
C PHE A 290 3.38 3.79 13.58
N TRP A 291 3.51 2.99 14.64
CA TRP A 291 4.77 2.31 14.96
C TRP A 291 5.18 1.28 13.89
N PHE A 292 4.21 0.59 13.30
CA PHE A 292 4.47 -0.33 12.19
C PHE A 292 5.08 0.40 10.99
N TYR A 293 4.48 1.51 10.54
CA TYR A 293 4.98 2.23 9.37
C TYR A 293 6.28 2.99 9.64
N VAL A 294 6.51 3.46 10.87
CA VAL A 294 7.83 3.96 11.28
C VAL A 294 8.88 2.84 11.19
N GLY A 295 8.59 1.67 11.75
CA GLY A 295 9.46 0.49 11.64
C GLY A 295 9.71 0.08 10.19
N LEU A 296 8.67 0.05 9.37
CA LEU A 296 8.73 -0.29 7.94
C LEU A 296 9.68 0.64 7.17
N THR A 297 9.68 1.94 7.51
CA THR A 297 10.60 2.93 6.92
C THR A 297 12.06 2.57 7.19
N PHE A 298 12.39 2.25 8.44
CA PHE A 298 13.75 1.81 8.82
C PHE A 298 14.12 0.46 8.20
N GLY A 299 13.15 -0.45 8.14
CA GLY A 299 13.32 -1.76 7.52
C GLY A 299 13.59 -1.69 6.03
N ASP A 300 12.84 -0.87 5.27
CA ASP A 300 13.06 -0.68 3.84
C ASP A 300 14.45 -0.09 3.54
N LEU A 301 14.90 0.89 4.33
CA LEU A 301 16.27 1.41 4.24
C LEU A 301 17.30 0.32 4.58
N GLY A 302 17.08 -0.41 5.68
CA GLY A 302 17.97 -1.46 6.14
C GLY A 302 18.11 -2.60 5.15
N SER A 303 17.00 -3.12 4.62
CA SER A 303 17.01 -4.18 3.62
C SER A 303 17.72 -3.77 2.34
N GLY A 304 17.48 -2.51 1.89
CA GLY A 304 18.18 -1.92 0.75
C GLY A 304 19.68 -1.89 0.95
N LEU A 305 20.16 -1.35 2.08
CA LEU A 305 21.59 -1.27 2.43
C LEU A 305 22.22 -2.67 2.56
N LEU A 306 21.57 -3.57 3.27
CA LEU A 306 22.03 -4.97 3.41
C LEU A 306 22.16 -5.66 2.06
N SER A 307 21.20 -5.45 1.15
CA SER A 307 21.26 -6.04 -0.19
C SER A 307 22.43 -5.52 -1.02
N GLN A 308 22.83 -4.27 -0.83
CA GLN A 308 24.01 -3.69 -1.48
C GLN A 308 25.31 -4.28 -0.89
N GLY A 309 25.37 -4.43 0.43
CA GLY A 309 26.53 -5.00 1.13
C GLY A 309 26.75 -6.48 0.80
N PHE A 310 25.71 -7.28 0.89
CA PHE A 310 25.77 -8.73 0.63
C PHE A 310 25.65 -9.09 -0.85
N LYS A 311 25.28 -8.15 -1.73
CA LYS A 311 25.09 -8.35 -3.17
C LYS A 311 24.12 -9.49 -3.50
N ASN A 312 23.14 -9.74 -2.63
CA ASN A 312 22.18 -10.81 -2.77
C ASN A 312 20.81 -10.38 -2.22
N ARG A 313 19.83 -10.21 -3.10
CA ARG A 313 18.47 -9.75 -2.74
C ARG A 313 17.62 -10.86 -2.18
N VAL A 314 17.70 -12.05 -2.79
CA VAL A 314 16.88 -13.22 -2.40
C VAL A 314 17.16 -13.63 -0.96
N VAL A 315 18.44 -13.70 -0.57
CA VAL A 315 18.85 -14.04 0.79
C VAL A 315 18.35 -13.01 1.79
N ILE A 316 18.50 -11.71 1.50
CA ILE A 316 18.04 -10.64 2.42
C ILE A 316 16.53 -10.71 2.59
N ILE A 317 15.74 -10.86 1.51
CA ILE A 317 14.29 -11.04 1.60
C ILE A 317 13.97 -12.26 2.48
N GLY A 318 14.66 -13.40 2.29
CA GLY A 318 14.46 -14.59 3.11
C GLY A 318 14.72 -14.36 4.60
N VAL A 319 15.80 -13.65 4.97
CA VAL A 319 16.10 -13.28 6.35
C VAL A 319 14.97 -12.45 6.96
N PHE A 320 14.46 -11.46 6.22
CA PHE A 320 13.36 -10.62 6.69
C PHE A 320 12.05 -11.40 6.86
N ILE A 321 11.74 -12.34 5.96
CA ILE A 321 10.55 -13.22 6.09
C ILE A 321 10.67 -14.11 7.32
N VAL A 322 11.83 -14.73 7.57
CA VAL A 322 12.06 -15.57 8.77
C VAL A 322 11.91 -14.72 10.03
N ALA A 323 12.50 -13.53 10.05
CA ALA A 323 12.37 -12.60 11.18
C ALA A 323 10.91 -12.17 11.41
N THR A 324 10.15 -11.90 10.33
CA THR A 324 8.71 -11.58 10.41
C THR A 324 7.95 -12.75 11.02
N GLY A 325 8.16 -13.98 10.55
CA GLY A 325 7.51 -15.17 11.10
C GLY A 325 7.84 -15.40 12.58
N SER A 326 9.10 -15.17 12.98
CA SER A 326 9.52 -15.26 14.38
C SER A 326 8.81 -14.24 15.27
N LEU A 327 8.66 -12.99 14.80
CA LEU A 327 7.94 -11.95 15.54
C LEU A 327 6.43 -12.17 15.54
N ILE A 328 5.83 -12.76 14.50
CA ILE A 328 4.42 -13.22 14.54
C ILE A 328 4.25 -14.30 15.61
N GLY A 329 5.17 -15.27 15.68
CA GLY A 329 5.17 -16.29 16.75
C GLY A 329 5.29 -15.67 18.14
N LEU A 330 6.15 -14.67 18.31
CA LEU A 330 6.29 -13.94 19.58
C LEU A 330 5.03 -13.13 19.93
N TYR A 331 4.37 -12.52 18.95
CA TYR A 331 3.15 -11.75 19.12
C TYR A 331 2.03 -12.59 19.78
N PHE A 332 1.86 -13.84 19.35
CA PHE A 332 0.84 -14.73 19.89
C PHE A 332 1.34 -15.64 21.03
N GLY A 333 2.65 -15.91 21.12
CA GLY A 333 3.24 -16.77 22.13
C GLY A 333 3.65 -16.06 23.42
N ALA A 334 3.73 -14.73 23.43
CA ALA A 334 4.03 -13.97 24.63
C ALA A 334 2.80 -13.92 25.55
N ALA A 335 3.01 -14.03 26.86
CA ALA A 335 1.98 -13.76 27.86
C ALA A 335 1.43 -12.33 27.69
N PRO A 336 0.27 -11.97 28.29
CA PRO A 336 -0.27 -10.61 28.21
C PRO A 336 0.81 -9.58 28.46
N MET A 337 1.05 -8.71 27.47
CA MET A 337 2.14 -7.72 27.51
C MET A 337 1.61 -6.33 27.81
N THR A 338 2.48 -5.45 28.30
CA THR A 338 2.17 -4.02 28.44
C THR A 338 2.10 -3.35 27.06
N LEU A 339 1.41 -2.21 26.97
CA LEU A 339 1.30 -1.46 25.71
C LEU A 339 2.67 -1.07 25.13
N ASP A 340 3.64 -0.73 25.96
CA ASP A 340 4.99 -0.35 25.49
C ASP A 340 5.70 -1.52 24.83
N HIS A 341 5.66 -2.70 25.44
CA HIS A 341 6.20 -3.94 24.83
C HIS A 341 5.46 -4.30 23.55
N PHE A 342 4.14 -4.14 23.55
CA PHE A 342 3.30 -4.39 22.36
C PHE A 342 3.70 -3.47 21.19
N TYR A 343 3.77 -2.16 21.43
CA TYR A 343 4.17 -1.23 20.35
C TYR A 343 5.63 -1.39 19.93
N GLY A 344 6.52 -1.79 20.85
CA GLY A 344 7.89 -2.19 20.52
C GLY A 344 7.93 -3.41 19.58
N LEU A 345 7.08 -4.42 19.82
CA LEU A 345 6.93 -5.59 18.95
C LEU A 345 6.36 -5.20 17.58
N ILE A 346 5.34 -4.34 17.54
CA ILE A 346 4.77 -3.81 16.29
C ILE A 346 5.80 -3.03 15.48
N PHE A 347 6.64 -2.21 16.12
CA PHE A 347 7.76 -1.53 15.48
C PHE A 347 8.77 -2.54 14.90
N GLY A 348 9.11 -3.59 15.65
CA GLY A 348 9.95 -4.70 15.18
C GLY A 348 9.35 -5.43 13.98
N LEU A 349 8.04 -5.71 13.99
CA LEU A 349 7.31 -6.27 12.84
C LEU A 349 7.37 -5.32 11.64
N GLY A 350 7.27 -4.01 11.87
CA GLY A 350 7.49 -3.00 10.82
C GLY A 350 8.87 -3.14 10.19
N ILE A 351 9.94 -3.20 11.00
CA ILE A 351 11.31 -3.38 10.50
C ILE A 351 11.42 -4.64 9.66
N THR A 352 10.92 -5.78 10.15
CA THR A 352 11.06 -7.06 9.44
C THR A 352 10.18 -7.17 8.19
N CYS A 353 9.06 -6.45 8.12
CA CYS A 353 8.27 -6.27 6.90
C CYS A 353 8.90 -5.29 5.90
N GLY A 354 9.94 -4.53 6.30
CA GLY A 354 10.62 -3.52 5.50
C GLY A 354 11.56 -4.11 4.44
N TYR A 355 11.08 -5.05 3.67
CA TYR A 355 11.71 -5.52 2.43
C TYR A 355 10.85 -5.20 1.19
N TRP A 356 9.85 -4.30 1.35
CA TRP A 356 8.92 -3.97 0.29
C TRP A 356 9.60 -3.36 -0.94
N ALA A 357 10.49 -2.37 -0.74
CA ALA A 357 11.23 -1.73 -1.82
C ALA A 357 12.17 -2.74 -2.53
N LEU A 358 12.86 -3.59 -1.76
CA LEU A 358 13.74 -4.63 -2.27
C LEU A 358 12.96 -5.69 -3.05
N PHE A 359 11.81 -6.12 -2.51
CA PHE A 359 10.87 -7.03 -3.13
C PHE A 359 10.38 -6.48 -4.49
N MET A 360 9.95 -5.22 -4.55
CA MET A 360 9.48 -4.58 -5.79
C MET A 360 10.57 -4.52 -6.85
N THR A 361 11.80 -4.23 -6.43
CA THR A 361 12.96 -4.23 -7.34
C THR A 361 13.22 -5.65 -7.89
N SER A 362 13.28 -6.65 -7.00
CA SER A 362 13.48 -8.05 -7.39
C SER A 362 12.35 -8.54 -8.30
N ALA A 363 11.11 -8.17 -8.01
CA ALA A 363 9.95 -8.48 -8.84
C ALA A 363 10.11 -7.94 -10.27
N ALA A 364 10.44 -6.66 -10.41
CA ALA A 364 10.63 -6.00 -11.70
C ALA A 364 11.76 -6.64 -12.52
N GLU A 365 12.85 -7.06 -11.85
CA GLU A 365 14.03 -7.64 -12.48
C GLU A 365 13.87 -9.11 -12.89
N ASN A 366 12.90 -9.81 -12.33
CA ASN A 366 12.58 -11.18 -12.73
C ASN A 366 11.76 -11.26 -14.02
N PHE A 367 11.30 -10.13 -14.60
CA PHE A 367 10.54 -10.09 -15.85
C PHE A 367 11.26 -9.28 -16.93
N GLY A 368 11.05 -9.66 -18.19
CA GLY A 368 11.64 -9.00 -19.34
C GLY A 368 11.20 -7.52 -19.47
N THR A 369 11.99 -6.74 -20.21
CA THR A 369 11.79 -5.30 -20.38
C THR A 369 10.40 -4.93 -20.91
N ASN A 370 9.83 -5.78 -21.77
CA ASN A 370 8.50 -5.59 -22.36
C ASN A 370 7.33 -5.83 -21.39
N LEU A 371 7.56 -6.56 -20.26
CA LEU A 371 6.55 -6.80 -19.23
C LEU A 371 6.83 -6.04 -17.92
N ARG A 372 8.00 -5.46 -17.76
CA ARG A 372 8.44 -4.86 -16.50
C ARG A 372 7.50 -3.77 -15.99
N ALA A 373 7.04 -2.88 -16.86
CA ALA A 373 6.08 -1.83 -16.47
C ALA A 373 4.73 -2.41 -16.03
N THR A 374 4.22 -3.42 -16.74
CA THR A 374 3.00 -4.14 -16.37
C THR A 374 3.15 -4.82 -15.00
N VAL A 375 4.29 -5.47 -14.77
CA VAL A 375 4.60 -6.17 -13.52
C VAL A 375 4.71 -5.22 -12.34
N THR A 376 5.42 -4.10 -12.48
CA THR A 376 5.56 -3.10 -11.40
C THR A 376 4.24 -2.44 -11.01
N THR A 377 3.27 -2.39 -11.91
CA THR A 377 1.92 -1.90 -11.62
C THR A 377 1.01 -3.00 -11.07
N ALA A 378 1.05 -4.22 -11.63
CA ALA A 378 0.14 -5.29 -11.26
C ALA A 378 0.50 -5.98 -9.93
N ILE A 379 1.79 -6.24 -9.68
CA ILE A 379 2.23 -7.02 -8.50
C ILE A 379 1.83 -6.37 -7.18
N PRO A 380 2.05 -5.07 -6.92
CA PRO A 380 1.63 -4.46 -5.65
C PRO A 380 0.14 -4.65 -5.38
N ASN A 381 -0.68 -4.49 -6.42
CA ASN A 381 -2.14 -4.61 -6.30
C ASN A 381 -2.58 -6.07 -6.14
N LEU A 382 -1.91 -7.04 -6.76
CA LEU A 382 -2.14 -8.47 -6.55
C LEU A 382 -1.78 -8.90 -5.13
N VAL A 383 -0.65 -8.44 -4.60
CA VAL A 383 -0.24 -8.74 -3.22
C VAL A 383 -1.22 -8.12 -2.21
N ARG A 384 -1.68 -6.88 -2.44
CA ARG A 384 -2.70 -6.22 -1.62
C ARG A 384 -4.04 -6.96 -1.70
N ALA A 385 -4.46 -7.34 -2.89
CA ALA A 385 -5.69 -8.11 -3.11
C ALA A 385 -5.67 -9.50 -2.45
N ALA A 386 -4.50 -10.08 -2.21
CA ALA A 386 -4.37 -11.34 -1.47
C ALA A 386 -4.86 -11.25 -0.02
N VAL A 387 -5.05 -10.04 0.53
CA VAL A 387 -5.75 -9.83 1.81
C VAL A 387 -7.16 -10.40 1.76
N ILE A 388 -7.85 -10.38 0.61
CA ILE A 388 -9.20 -10.94 0.47
C ILE A 388 -9.23 -12.44 0.81
N PRO A 389 -8.49 -13.33 0.12
CA PRO A 389 -8.47 -14.74 0.52
C PRO A 389 -7.93 -14.96 1.93
N MET A 390 -7.00 -14.13 2.42
CA MET A 390 -6.52 -14.21 3.80
C MET A 390 -7.63 -13.94 4.80
N THR A 391 -8.40 -12.86 4.65
CA THR A 391 -9.51 -12.52 5.56
C THR A 391 -10.65 -13.53 5.49
N LEU A 392 -10.94 -14.05 4.28
CA LEU A 392 -11.95 -15.12 4.11
C LEU A 392 -11.49 -16.42 4.79
N THR A 393 -10.22 -16.80 4.63
CA THR A 393 -9.64 -17.96 5.33
C THR A 393 -9.64 -17.75 6.83
N PHE A 394 -9.23 -16.58 7.32
CA PHE A 394 -9.27 -16.22 8.72
C PHE A 394 -10.68 -16.35 9.31
N LYS A 395 -11.69 -15.82 8.61
CA LYS A 395 -13.09 -15.95 9.01
C LYS A 395 -13.54 -17.41 9.01
N ALA A 396 -13.23 -18.17 7.96
CA ALA A 396 -13.60 -19.59 7.88
C ALA A 396 -12.98 -20.44 9.02
N LEU A 397 -11.73 -20.16 9.42
CA LEU A 397 -11.09 -20.82 10.54
C LEU A 397 -11.81 -20.50 11.87
N ARG A 398 -12.20 -19.23 12.06
CA ARG A 398 -12.98 -18.82 13.24
C ARG A 398 -14.37 -19.44 13.26
N ASP A 399 -15.07 -19.43 12.15
CA ASP A 399 -16.39 -20.05 12.01
C ASP A 399 -16.33 -21.59 12.23
N GLY A 400 -15.18 -22.20 11.94
CA GLY A 400 -14.83 -23.59 12.27
C GLY A 400 -14.50 -23.87 13.74
N GLY A 401 -14.58 -22.84 14.61
CA GLY A 401 -14.37 -22.98 16.07
C GLY A 401 -12.93 -22.72 16.53
N MET A 402 -12.03 -22.30 15.63
CA MET A 402 -10.66 -21.94 16.01
C MET A 402 -10.63 -20.60 16.76
N GLN A 403 -9.83 -20.50 17.83
CA GLN A 403 -9.64 -19.23 18.54
C GLN A 403 -9.01 -18.19 17.61
N ILE A 404 -9.26 -16.90 17.90
CA ILE A 404 -8.84 -15.80 17.02
C ILE A 404 -7.31 -15.75 16.85
N ASP A 405 -6.57 -16.01 17.94
CA ASP A 405 -5.10 -15.98 17.94
C ASP A 405 -4.52 -17.17 17.17
N ASP A 406 -5.10 -18.38 17.38
CA ASP A 406 -4.68 -19.59 16.66
C ASP A 406 -4.93 -19.48 15.15
N ALA A 407 -6.09 -18.94 14.76
CA ALA A 407 -6.43 -18.71 13.36
C ALA A 407 -5.46 -17.70 12.70
N ALA A 408 -5.12 -16.63 13.40
CA ALA A 408 -4.17 -15.63 12.91
C ALA A 408 -2.73 -16.17 12.87
N LEU A 409 -2.29 -16.91 13.90
CA LEU A 409 -0.97 -17.55 13.94
C LEU A 409 -0.81 -18.57 12.80
N ALA A 410 -1.82 -19.44 12.61
CA ALA A 410 -1.82 -20.42 11.52
C ALA A 410 -1.74 -19.74 10.14
N LEU A 411 -2.53 -18.70 9.92
CA LEU A 411 -2.53 -17.95 8.68
C LEU A 411 -1.22 -17.19 8.44
N GLY A 412 -0.70 -16.51 9.47
CA GLY A 412 0.58 -15.81 9.43
C GLY A 412 1.75 -16.73 9.17
N GLY A 413 1.81 -17.88 9.89
CA GLY A 413 2.80 -18.94 9.67
C GLY A 413 2.72 -19.52 8.25
N PHE A 414 1.51 -19.78 7.76
CA PHE A 414 1.30 -20.25 6.39
C PHE A 414 1.80 -19.24 5.34
N THR A 415 1.51 -17.93 5.50
CA THR A 415 1.99 -16.91 4.56
C THR A 415 3.51 -16.82 4.55
N CYS A 416 4.17 -16.89 5.72
CA CYS A 416 5.63 -16.88 5.81
C CYS A 416 6.24 -18.15 5.19
N LEU A 417 5.68 -19.33 5.47
CA LEU A 417 6.15 -20.58 4.87
C LEU A 417 5.99 -20.57 3.34
N LEU A 418 4.83 -20.15 2.85
CA LEU A 418 4.56 -20.04 1.42
C LEU A 418 5.52 -19.04 0.76
N ALA A 419 5.79 -17.90 1.40
CA ALA A 419 6.75 -16.93 0.91
C ALA A 419 8.17 -17.48 0.84
N MET A 420 8.62 -18.23 1.84
CA MET A 420 9.93 -18.89 1.84
C MET A 420 10.05 -19.93 0.72
N LEU A 421 9.04 -20.77 0.53
CA LEU A 421 9.00 -21.73 -0.58
C LEU A 421 8.98 -21.03 -1.94
N ALA A 422 8.31 -19.90 -2.04
CA ALA A 422 8.21 -19.09 -3.24
C ALA A 422 9.52 -18.37 -3.62
N LEU A 423 10.45 -18.19 -2.68
CA LEU A 423 11.78 -17.67 -2.97
C LEU A 423 12.67 -18.66 -3.74
N ILE A 424 12.46 -19.97 -3.58
CA ILE A 424 13.32 -21.00 -4.18
C ILE A 424 13.42 -20.89 -5.71
N PRO A 425 12.31 -20.71 -6.47
CA PRO A 425 12.37 -20.58 -7.91
C PRO A 425 12.79 -19.19 -8.40
N LEU A 426 12.87 -18.18 -7.52
CA LEU A 426 13.26 -16.84 -7.91
C LEU A 426 14.76 -16.71 -8.09
N ARG A 427 15.16 -16.05 -9.18
CA ARG A 427 16.57 -15.86 -9.51
C ARG A 427 17.14 -14.66 -8.79
N GLU A 428 18.39 -14.80 -8.32
CA GLU A 428 19.16 -13.64 -7.88
C GLU A 428 19.47 -12.73 -9.07
N THR A 429 19.15 -11.45 -8.92
CA THR A 429 19.23 -10.45 -9.99
C THR A 429 20.27 -9.36 -9.75
N PHE A 430 20.90 -9.33 -8.57
CA PHE A 430 21.88 -8.29 -8.23
C PHE A 430 23.04 -8.23 -9.22
N GLY A 431 23.26 -7.05 -9.82
CA GLY A 431 24.36 -6.81 -10.74
C GLY A 431 24.25 -7.48 -12.12
N LYS A 432 23.12 -8.11 -12.44
CA LYS A 432 22.90 -8.70 -13.77
C LYS A 432 22.37 -7.68 -14.75
N THR A 433 22.79 -7.79 -16.01
CA THR A 433 22.17 -7.06 -17.13
C THR A 433 20.77 -7.62 -17.36
N LEU A 434 19.79 -6.74 -17.39
CA LEU A 434 18.38 -7.11 -17.40
C LEU A 434 17.71 -6.84 -18.78
N ASP A 435 18.53 -6.78 -19.83
CA ASP A 435 18.10 -6.48 -21.18
C ASP A 435 17.65 -7.77 -21.91
N PHE A 436 16.62 -8.41 -21.38
CA PHE A 436 15.94 -9.50 -22.06
C PHE A 436 14.48 -9.18 -22.32
N VAL A 437 13.93 -9.73 -23.38
CA VAL A 437 12.53 -9.60 -23.79
C VAL A 437 11.87 -10.97 -23.58
N GLU A 438 10.68 -10.97 -22.99
CA GLU A 438 9.86 -12.18 -22.85
C GLU A 438 9.17 -12.46 -24.20
N GLU A 439 9.30 -13.70 -24.69
CA GLU A 439 8.65 -14.19 -25.91
C GLU A 439 7.20 -14.64 -25.67
#